data_1768b46b7c7a4aab2a70ed9e79fcc111
#
_entry.id   1768b46b7c7a4aab2a70ed9e79fcc111
#
_cell.length_a   1.000
_cell.length_b   1.000
_cell.length_c   1.000
_cell.angle_alpha   90.00
_cell.angle_beta   90.00
_cell.angle_gamma   90.00
#
_symmetry.space_group_name_H-M   'P 1'
#
loop_
_entity.id
_entity.type
_entity.pdbx_description
1 polymer ?
#
loop_
_entity_poly.entity_id
_entity_poly.type
_entity_poly.pdbx_seq_one_letter_code
_entity_poly.pdbx_strand_id
1 'polypeptide(L)'
;MKITLAQLDFQNGFFERNTEKIILAIREAEALEADLVVFPELAIGGAPANDFLEYDSFGKQCSQSLKQIADACEKTACIIGIPSPVEADNKRFFNSAAFCHAGEVRFFHKHQLKNTDLFDESRHFDCGDESSVLHFKGIKIFVLIGEGLVDHIASDEEFLLREIEKHQPQFILNIAASPFHASRAAERQESLQKIARKTGLPFIFLNQTGAQTDILFDGGSLVFDHKGQLAHRLPLFAEAIETIDLSILRQGFVMTNDALPDEIVLIHDALVMGIRDYFIKQGFSRALLGLSGGLDSAVTMALAVSALGAQNVTGLLMPSAYSTPHSITDALDLARNLGAPTETIDIVSLFNAFVNELQPVFQNKPADVTEENIQARIRGVLLMAVSNKFGSILLNTSNKSEIAVGYGTLYGDTNGGLAVLGDVYKTQVYELAHYINREKEIIPLHTITKPPSAELRPGQKDSDSLPDYDHLDQILFRHIELRKGTAEIIREGFDATTVAKVLRLVSLNEYKRKQAAPVLRVSSKAFGVGRRMPIGSKFIP
;
A
#
# COMPACT_ATOMS: atom_id res chain seq x y z
N MET A 1 -18.75 21.71 20.87
CA MET A 1 -17.87 20.58 21.19
C MET A 1 -16.73 20.58 20.20
N LYS A 2 -15.52 20.64 20.71
CA LYS A 2 -14.29 20.58 19.89
C LYS A 2 -13.79 19.12 19.83
N ILE A 3 -13.51 18.62 18.63
CA ILE A 3 -13.00 17.27 18.39
C ILE A 3 -11.66 17.37 17.69
N THR A 4 -10.64 16.72 18.24
CA THR A 4 -9.32 16.56 17.59
C THR A 4 -9.28 15.24 16.83
N LEU A 5 -8.92 15.31 15.55
CA LEU A 5 -8.70 14.17 14.69
C LEU A 5 -7.19 13.88 14.63
N ALA A 6 -6.78 12.72 15.13
CA ALA A 6 -5.38 12.29 15.16
C ALA A 6 -5.14 11.24 14.07
N GLN A 7 -4.93 11.70 12.84
CA GLN A 7 -4.53 10.88 11.69
C GLN A 7 -3.05 10.56 11.81
N LEU A 8 -2.70 9.41 12.36
CA LEU A 8 -1.33 9.04 12.69
C LEU A 8 -0.94 7.70 12.08
N ASP A 9 0.37 7.48 11.95
CA ASP A 9 0.97 6.19 11.61
C ASP A 9 1.31 5.40 12.87
N PHE A 10 0.79 4.17 12.96
CA PHE A 10 1.04 3.25 14.06
C PHE A 10 1.75 2.00 13.56
N GLN A 11 2.83 1.61 14.24
CA GLN A 11 3.59 0.43 13.86
C GLN A 11 3.05 -0.82 14.55
N ASN A 12 2.84 -1.89 13.78
CA ASN A 12 2.33 -3.16 14.30
C ASN A 12 3.23 -3.72 15.41
N GLY A 13 2.63 -3.99 16.58
CA GLY A 13 3.30 -4.58 17.75
C GLY A 13 4.27 -3.66 18.48
N PHE A 14 4.43 -2.40 18.10
CA PHE A 14 5.30 -1.45 18.81
C PHE A 14 4.52 -0.64 19.85
N PHE A 15 4.02 -1.35 20.85
CA PHE A 15 3.12 -0.83 21.88
C PHE A 15 3.63 0.41 22.60
N GLU A 16 4.89 0.41 23.01
CA GLU A 16 5.51 1.52 23.74
C GLU A 16 5.44 2.82 22.90
N ARG A 17 5.96 2.78 21.67
CA ARG A 17 5.95 3.94 20.78
C ARG A 17 4.55 4.39 20.40
N ASN A 18 3.65 3.45 20.11
CA ASN A 18 2.26 3.78 19.79
C ASN A 18 1.57 4.46 20.98
N THR A 19 1.75 3.92 22.20
CA THR A 19 1.19 4.48 23.43
C THR A 19 1.72 5.88 23.72
N GLU A 20 3.03 6.12 23.62
CA GLU A 20 3.63 7.45 23.77
C GLU A 20 3.05 8.44 22.77
N LYS A 21 2.96 8.06 21.48
CA LYS A 21 2.41 8.90 20.42
C LYS A 21 0.95 9.28 20.70
N ILE A 22 0.14 8.33 21.17
CA ILE A 22 -1.26 8.54 21.55
C ILE A 22 -1.35 9.53 22.73
N ILE A 23 -0.56 9.32 23.78
CA ILE A 23 -0.56 10.20 24.96
C ILE A 23 -0.10 11.62 24.60
N LEU A 24 0.88 11.78 23.72
CA LEU A 24 1.30 13.09 23.22
C LEU A 24 0.18 13.79 22.46
N ALA A 25 -0.54 13.07 21.59
CA ALA A 25 -1.69 13.65 20.87
C ALA A 25 -2.86 14.02 21.81
N ILE A 26 -3.10 13.25 22.88
CA ILE A 26 -4.09 13.61 23.92
C ILE A 26 -3.69 14.92 24.61
N ARG A 27 -2.42 15.08 24.98
CA ARG A 27 -1.92 16.33 25.63
C ARG A 27 -1.99 17.52 24.69
N GLU A 28 -1.71 17.35 23.41
CA GLU A 28 -1.86 18.38 22.39
C GLU A 28 -3.34 18.78 22.24
N ALA A 29 -4.25 17.83 22.17
CA ALA A 29 -5.68 18.07 22.13
C ALA A 29 -6.18 18.80 23.41
N GLU A 30 -5.66 18.44 24.59
CA GLU A 30 -5.94 19.11 25.85
C GLU A 30 -5.48 20.58 25.83
N ALA A 31 -4.29 20.86 25.30
CA ALA A 31 -3.77 22.22 25.16
C ALA A 31 -4.62 23.09 24.22
N LEU A 32 -5.31 22.49 23.24
CA LEU A 32 -6.27 23.13 22.34
C LEU A 32 -7.68 23.20 22.91
N GLU A 33 -7.88 22.79 24.16
CA GLU A 33 -9.17 22.71 24.85
C GLU A 33 -10.20 21.87 24.10
N ALA A 34 -9.72 20.75 23.49
CA ALA A 34 -10.59 19.80 22.85
C ALA A 34 -11.36 18.96 23.88
N ASP A 35 -12.63 18.68 23.57
CA ASP A 35 -13.47 17.83 24.41
C ASP A 35 -13.17 16.34 24.17
N LEU A 36 -12.81 15.98 22.95
CA LEU A 36 -12.60 14.61 22.49
C LEU A 36 -11.44 14.56 21.49
N VAL A 37 -10.54 13.61 21.65
CA VAL A 37 -9.57 13.24 20.62
C VAL A 37 -9.89 11.86 20.06
N VAL A 38 -9.77 11.69 18.74
CA VAL A 38 -10.14 10.45 18.04
C VAL A 38 -8.93 9.89 17.34
N PHE A 39 -8.73 8.57 17.46
CA PHE A 39 -7.66 7.81 16.84
C PHE A 39 -8.22 6.75 15.88
N PRO A 40 -7.44 6.26 14.90
CA PRO A 40 -7.86 5.26 13.94
C PRO A 40 -8.23 3.89 14.55
N GLU A 41 -8.79 3.03 13.70
CA GLU A 41 -9.05 1.61 13.97
C GLU A 41 -7.75 0.88 14.33
N LEU A 42 -7.78 0.03 15.37
CA LEU A 42 -6.66 -0.79 15.85
C LEU A 42 -5.37 -0.01 16.18
N ALA A 43 -5.44 1.28 16.46
CA ALA A 43 -4.28 2.16 16.64
C ALA A 43 -3.30 1.69 17.73
N ILE A 44 -3.76 1.07 18.81
CA ILE A 44 -2.89 0.61 19.91
C ILE A 44 -1.95 -0.49 19.45
N GLY A 45 -2.48 -1.53 18.79
CA GLY A 45 -1.68 -2.67 18.32
C GLY A 45 -1.08 -2.50 16.94
N GLY A 46 -1.56 -1.51 16.19
CA GLY A 46 -1.29 -1.33 14.76
C GLY A 46 -2.24 -2.16 13.88
N ALA A 47 -2.54 -1.67 12.67
CA ALA A 47 -3.41 -2.32 11.69
C ALA A 47 -2.65 -2.62 10.39
N PRO A 48 -2.86 -3.84 9.82
CA PRO A 48 -3.58 -4.99 10.37
C PRO A 48 -2.71 -5.79 11.36
N ALA A 49 -3.29 -6.25 12.46
CA ALA A 49 -2.56 -7.04 13.46
C ALA A 49 -2.33 -8.50 13.03
N ASN A 50 -3.17 -9.02 12.12
CA ASN A 50 -3.08 -10.39 11.57
C ASN A 50 -2.85 -11.45 12.66
N ASP A 51 -1.94 -12.43 12.43
CA ASP A 51 -1.67 -13.55 13.32
C ASP A 51 -1.04 -13.16 14.68
N PHE A 52 -0.68 -11.89 14.90
CA PHE A 52 -0.34 -11.43 16.26
C PHE A 52 -1.50 -11.60 17.23
N LEU A 53 -2.74 -11.57 16.75
CA LEU A 53 -3.94 -11.81 17.56
C LEU A 53 -4.07 -13.26 18.07
N GLU A 54 -3.27 -14.21 17.57
CA GLU A 54 -3.21 -15.58 18.08
C GLU A 54 -2.38 -15.69 19.37
N TYR A 55 -1.64 -14.64 19.74
CA TYR A 55 -0.78 -14.63 20.93
C TYR A 55 -1.45 -13.89 22.09
N ASP A 56 -1.69 -14.58 23.21
CA ASP A 56 -2.24 -13.99 24.45
C ASP A 56 -1.45 -12.75 24.92
N SER A 57 -0.13 -12.74 24.69
CA SER A 57 0.73 -11.62 25.06
C SER A 57 0.38 -10.34 24.30
N PHE A 58 -0.09 -10.43 23.05
CA PHE A 58 -0.50 -9.29 22.25
C PHE A 58 -1.72 -8.60 22.87
N GLY A 59 -2.78 -9.34 23.17
CA GLY A 59 -3.98 -8.81 23.82
C GLY A 59 -3.69 -8.20 25.21
N LYS A 60 -2.80 -8.85 26.00
CA LYS A 60 -2.36 -8.31 27.29
C LYS A 60 -1.63 -6.96 27.15
N GLN A 61 -0.75 -6.83 26.16
CA GLN A 61 -0.06 -5.57 25.88
C GLN A 61 -1.02 -4.48 25.39
N CYS A 62 -2.00 -4.81 24.53
CA CYS A 62 -3.07 -3.88 24.15
C CYS A 62 -3.81 -3.36 25.40
N SER A 63 -4.19 -4.24 26.32
CA SER A 63 -4.89 -3.88 27.56
C SER A 63 -4.03 -3.02 28.50
N GLN A 64 -2.73 -3.30 28.60
CA GLN A 64 -1.80 -2.49 29.40
C GLN A 64 -1.62 -1.09 28.81
N SER A 65 -1.47 -0.97 27.48
CA SER A 65 -1.41 0.30 26.78
C SER A 65 -2.71 1.11 26.95
N LEU A 66 -3.86 0.46 26.83
CA LEU A 66 -5.16 1.11 27.04
C LEU A 66 -5.28 1.71 28.43
N LYS A 67 -4.81 1.00 29.47
CA LYS A 67 -4.81 1.53 30.84
C LYS A 67 -4.00 2.81 30.96
N GLN A 68 -2.78 2.87 30.40
CA GLN A 68 -1.94 4.07 30.42
C GLN A 68 -2.59 5.23 29.66
N ILE A 69 -3.25 4.92 28.53
CA ILE A 69 -3.98 5.90 27.73
C ILE A 69 -5.18 6.43 28.51
N ALA A 70 -5.96 5.56 29.15
CA ALA A 70 -7.11 5.95 29.96
C ALA A 70 -6.71 6.85 31.15
N ASP A 71 -5.57 6.55 31.80
CA ASP A 71 -5.00 7.36 32.87
C ASP A 71 -4.59 8.78 32.36
N ALA A 72 -4.30 8.94 31.08
CA ALA A 72 -4.01 10.25 30.47
C ALA A 72 -5.25 11.05 30.08
N CYS A 73 -6.44 10.43 30.08
CA CYS A 73 -7.71 11.04 29.64
C CYS A 73 -8.51 11.67 30.80
N GLU A 74 -7.87 12.49 31.64
CA GLU A 74 -8.55 13.13 32.78
C GLU A 74 -9.50 14.26 32.34
N LYS A 75 -9.05 15.15 31.47
CA LYS A 75 -9.79 16.35 31.02
C LYS A 75 -10.37 16.18 29.63
N THR A 76 -9.56 15.68 28.70
CA THR A 76 -9.95 15.41 27.32
C THR A 76 -10.26 13.93 27.17
N ALA A 77 -11.44 13.59 26.69
CA ALA A 77 -11.82 12.21 26.37
C ALA A 77 -11.08 11.71 25.13
N CYS A 78 -10.91 10.38 24.99
CA CYS A 78 -10.46 9.82 23.71
C CYS A 78 -11.38 8.69 23.21
N ILE A 79 -11.39 8.50 21.88
CA ILE A 79 -11.89 7.28 21.20
C ILE A 79 -10.74 6.68 20.41
N ILE A 80 -10.44 5.40 20.65
CA ILE A 80 -9.27 4.73 20.07
C ILE A 80 -9.56 3.28 19.67
N GLY A 81 -9.08 2.89 18.49
CA GLY A 81 -9.20 1.52 17.99
C GLY A 81 -8.29 0.53 18.71
N ILE A 82 -8.85 -0.60 19.15
CA ILE A 82 -8.16 -1.64 19.91
C ILE A 82 -8.81 -3.02 19.66
N PRO A 83 -8.03 -4.13 19.61
CA PRO A 83 -8.58 -5.45 19.80
C PRO A 83 -8.92 -5.66 21.29
N SER A 84 -10.19 -5.80 21.65
CA SER A 84 -10.63 -6.06 23.03
C SER A 84 -10.99 -7.54 23.20
N PRO A 85 -10.62 -8.21 24.33
CA PRO A 85 -10.86 -9.63 24.51
C PRO A 85 -12.36 -9.94 24.65
N VAL A 86 -12.78 -11.09 24.13
CA VAL A 86 -14.11 -11.66 24.40
C VAL A 86 -14.07 -12.34 25.78
N GLU A 87 -14.93 -11.93 26.70
CA GLU A 87 -14.91 -12.43 28.09
C GLU A 87 -15.05 -13.96 28.22
N ALA A 88 -15.77 -14.59 27.28
CA ALA A 88 -16.04 -16.03 27.29
C ALA A 88 -14.95 -16.87 26.60
N ASP A 89 -14.09 -16.27 25.78
CA ASP A 89 -13.05 -16.96 25.02
C ASP A 89 -11.78 -16.10 24.92
N ASN A 90 -10.77 -16.44 25.69
CA ASN A 90 -9.49 -15.71 25.73
C ASN A 90 -8.71 -15.73 24.40
N LYS A 91 -9.17 -16.46 23.39
CA LYS A 91 -8.50 -16.54 22.07
C LYS A 91 -9.16 -15.69 20.98
N ARG A 92 -10.30 -15.08 21.29
CA ARG A 92 -11.02 -14.22 20.34
C ARG A 92 -11.10 -12.81 20.86
N PHE A 93 -11.23 -11.89 19.93
CA PHE A 93 -11.30 -10.45 20.18
C PHE A 93 -12.54 -9.85 19.53
N PHE A 94 -12.92 -8.68 19.99
CA PHE A 94 -13.72 -7.75 19.21
C PHE A 94 -12.77 -6.69 18.61
N ASN A 95 -13.00 -6.30 17.37
CA ASN A 95 -12.43 -5.08 16.82
C ASN A 95 -13.24 -3.92 17.39
N SER A 96 -12.63 -3.11 18.25
CA SER A 96 -13.35 -2.19 19.12
C SER A 96 -12.83 -0.77 19.05
N ALA A 97 -13.73 0.18 19.32
CA ALA A 97 -13.41 1.54 19.70
C ALA A 97 -13.54 1.66 21.22
N ALA A 98 -12.48 1.97 21.93
CA ALA A 98 -12.50 2.25 23.35
C ALA A 98 -12.70 3.77 23.56
N PHE A 99 -13.75 4.14 24.28
CA PHE A 99 -13.93 5.49 24.82
C PHE A 99 -13.31 5.53 26.21
N CYS A 100 -12.40 6.49 26.48
CA CYS A 100 -11.74 6.70 27.77
C CYS A 100 -11.95 8.13 28.24
N HIS A 101 -12.43 8.32 29.47
CA HIS A 101 -12.58 9.64 30.10
C HIS A 101 -12.69 9.52 31.61
N ALA A 102 -11.89 10.27 32.36
CA ALA A 102 -11.96 10.41 33.82
C ALA A 102 -12.01 9.03 34.55
N GLY A 103 -11.21 8.06 34.09
CA GLY A 103 -11.16 6.71 34.65
C GLY A 103 -12.23 5.73 34.14
N GLU A 104 -13.20 6.20 33.35
CA GLU A 104 -14.19 5.34 32.68
C GLU A 104 -13.63 4.82 31.35
N VAL A 105 -13.84 3.52 31.08
CA VAL A 105 -13.54 2.89 29.78
C VAL A 105 -14.81 2.17 29.30
N ARG A 106 -15.27 2.51 28.08
CA ARG A 106 -16.40 1.85 27.42
C ARG A 106 -15.98 1.38 26.04
N PHE A 107 -16.45 0.19 25.65
CA PHE A 107 -16.17 -0.36 24.33
C PHE A 107 -17.38 -0.29 23.41
N PHE A 108 -17.11 -0.05 22.14
CA PHE A 108 -18.03 -0.18 21.03
C PHE A 108 -17.41 -1.17 20.04
N HIS A 109 -18.16 -2.18 19.63
CA HIS A 109 -17.62 -3.27 18.83
C HIS A 109 -18.03 -3.14 17.37
N LYS A 110 -17.17 -3.59 16.46
CA LYS A 110 -17.45 -3.64 15.03
C LYS A 110 -18.55 -4.67 14.75
N HIS A 111 -19.61 -4.24 14.04
CA HIS A 111 -20.78 -5.10 13.76
C HIS A 111 -20.60 -6.01 12.54
N GLN A 112 -19.87 -5.54 11.54
CA GLN A 112 -19.65 -6.27 10.30
C GLN A 112 -18.16 -6.51 10.09
N LEU A 113 -17.78 -7.78 9.95
CA LEU A 113 -16.40 -8.19 9.72
C LEU A 113 -16.12 -8.34 8.23
N LYS A 114 -14.99 -7.82 7.78
CA LYS A 114 -14.57 -7.89 6.39
C LYS A 114 -13.72 -9.15 6.15
N ASN A 115 -14.12 -9.98 5.18
CA ASN A 115 -13.44 -11.24 4.84
C ASN A 115 -13.14 -11.30 3.35
N THR A 116 -12.73 -10.19 2.76
CA THR A 116 -12.43 -10.07 1.34
C THR A 116 -11.09 -9.40 1.13
N ASP A 117 -10.40 -9.78 0.06
CA ASP A 117 -9.13 -9.22 -0.35
C ASP A 117 -8.03 -9.37 0.72
N LEU A 118 -7.59 -8.28 1.33
CA LEU A 118 -6.57 -8.25 2.39
C LEU A 118 -7.11 -8.69 3.75
N PHE A 119 -8.41 -8.63 3.94
CA PHE A 119 -9.04 -8.83 5.24
C PHE A 119 -9.52 -10.26 5.42
N ASP A 120 -9.29 -10.78 6.63
CA ASP A 120 -9.74 -12.09 7.12
C ASP A 120 -10.17 -11.93 8.59
N GLU A 121 -11.04 -10.93 8.83
CA GLU A 121 -11.35 -10.48 10.20
C GLU A 121 -12.05 -11.56 11.03
N SER A 122 -12.92 -12.37 10.42
CA SER A 122 -13.62 -13.44 11.14
C SER A 122 -12.68 -14.54 11.68
N ARG A 123 -11.44 -14.58 11.25
CA ARG A 123 -10.42 -15.49 11.80
C ARG A 123 -10.10 -15.16 13.27
N HIS A 124 -10.13 -13.89 13.62
CA HIS A 124 -9.68 -13.40 14.92
C HIS A 124 -10.74 -12.64 15.71
N PHE A 125 -11.71 -12.04 15.03
CA PHE A 125 -12.72 -11.18 15.65
C PHE A 125 -14.11 -11.81 15.63
N ASP A 126 -14.90 -11.45 16.66
CA ASP A 126 -16.34 -11.67 16.72
C ASP A 126 -17.10 -10.37 16.37
N CYS A 127 -18.34 -10.53 15.85
CA CYS A 127 -19.22 -9.39 15.59
C CYS A 127 -19.77 -8.83 16.89
N GLY A 128 -19.82 -7.50 17.01
CA GLY A 128 -20.54 -6.82 18.07
C GLY A 128 -22.06 -6.90 17.87
N ASP A 129 -22.81 -6.98 18.96
CA ASP A 129 -24.28 -7.02 18.98
C ASP A 129 -24.91 -5.83 19.71
N GLU A 130 -24.11 -5.03 20.41
CA GLU A 130 -24.57 -3.88 21.18
C GLU A 130 -24.66 -2.59 20.37
N SER A 131 -25.45 -1.63 20.87
CA SER A 131 -25.59 -0.31 20.25
C SER A 131 -24.29 0.48 20.30
N SER A 132 -23.93 1.08 19.15
CA SER A 132 -22.73 1.89 18.96
C SER A 132 -22.94 3.37 19.27
N VAL A 133 -23.80 3.74 20.24
CA VAL A 133 -24.09 5.13 20.58
C VAL A 133 -23.43 5.57 21.90
N LEU A 134 -22.51 6.52 21.79
CA LEU A 134 -21.87 7.20 22.91
C LEU A 134 -22.67 8.44 23.31
N HIS A 135 -22.96 8.59 24.62
CA HIS A 135 -23.49 9.81 25.20
C HIS A 135 -22.37 10.56 25.91
N PHE A 136 -21.96 11.71 25.39
CA PHE A 136 -20.87 12.50 25.98
C PHE A 136 -21.18 14.00 25.91
N LYS A 137 -21.05 14.71 27.02
CA LYS A 137 -21.34 16.15 27.15
C LYS A 137 -22.68 16.59 26.53
N GLY A 138 -23.73 15.78 26.73
CA GLY A 138 -25.07 16.04 26.18
C GLY A 138 -25.24 15.78 24.68
N ILE A 139 -24.21 15.22 24.02
CA ILE A 139 -24.23 14.88 22.60
C ILE A 139 -24.26 13.36 22.46
N LYS A 140 -25.11 12.86 21.56
CA LYS A 140 -25.15 11.46 21.14
C LYS A 140 -24.32 11.29 19.88
N ILE A 141 -23.29 10.44 19.95
CA ILE A 141 -22.34 10.15 18.87
C ILE A 141 -22.58 8.73 18.42
N PHE A 142 -22.82 8.49 17.13
CA PHE A 142 -22.82 7.14 16.59
C PHE A 142 -21.41 6.76 16.18
N VAL A 143 -20.84 5.72 16.83
CA VAL A 143 -19.45 5.29 16.62
C VAL A 143 -19.45 4.10 15.67
N LEU A 144 -18.76 4.22 14.53
CA LEU A 144 -18.53 3.18 13.54
C LEU A 144 -17.05 2.79 13.46
N ILE A 145 -16.78 1.56 13.08
CA ILE A 145 -15.43 1.01 12.93
C ILE A 145 -15.30 0.36 11.56
N GLY A 146 -14.21 0.71 10.85
CA GLY A 146 -13.85 0.12 9.57
C GLY A 146 -14.42 0.85 8.36
N GLU A 147 -14.39 0.18 7.21
CA GLU A 147 -14.70 0.79 5.90
C GLU A 147 -15.94 0.19 5.18
N GLY A 148 -16.80 -0.51 5.92
CA GLY A 148 -17.97 -1.18 5.33
C GLY A 148 -18.91 -0.27 4.53
N LEU A 149 -19.08 0.99 4.98
CA LEU A 149 -19.86 1.99 4.26
C LEU A 149 -19.19 2.45 2.95
N VAL A 150 -17.87 2.44 2.88
CA VAL A 150 -17.11 2.77 1.66
C VAL A 150 -17.23 1.64 0.63
N ASP A 151 -17.26 0.40 1.09
CA ASP A 151 -17.39 -0.79 0.23
C ASP A 151 -18.85 -1.07 -0.20
N HIS A 152 -19.79 -0.19 0.13
CA HIS A 152 -21.23 -0.35 -0.17
C HIS A 152 -21.82 -1.66 0.36
N ILE A 153 -21.41 -2.11 1.55
CA ILE A 153 -21.98 -3.28 2.20
C ILE A 153 -23.38 -2.90 2.68
N ALA A 154 -24.41 -3.45 2.02
CA ALA A 154 -25.82 -3.09 2.27
C ALA A 154 -26.22 -3.30 3.74
N SER A 155 -25.72 -4.35 4.39
CA SER A 155 -25.97 -4.61 5.82
C SER A 155 -25.44 -3.52 6.75
N ASP A 156 -24.30 -2.88 6.42
CA ASP A 156 -23.75 -1.78 7.21
C ASP A 156 -24.61 -0.52 7.11
N GLU A 157 -25.09 -0.23 5.91
CA GLU A 157 -25.99 0.90 5.69
C GLU A 157 -27.36 0.69 6.36
N GLU A 158 -27.94 -0.50 6.24
CA GLU A 158 -29.20 -0.85 6.90
C GLU A 158 -29.08 -0.79 8.43
N PHE A 159 -28.00 -1.31 8.98
CA PHE A 159 -27.67 -1.21 10.40
C PHE A 159 -27.59 0.24 10.86
N LEU A 160 -26.81 1.05 10.15
CA LEU A 160 -26.65 2.49 10.45
C LEU A 160 -28.00 3.21 10.49
N LEU A 161 -28.84 3.04 9.46
CA LEU A 161 -30.13 3.72 9.36
C LEU A 161 -31.09 3.31 10.48
N ARG A 162 -31.15 2.04 10.83
CA ARG A 162 -31.96 1.52 11.93
C ARG A 162 -31.49 2.10 13.28
N GLU A 163 -30.20 2.16 13.54
CA GLU A 163 -29.66 2.70 14.79
C GLU A 163 -29.83 4.23 14.88
N ILE A 164 -29.75 4.93 13.76
CA ILE A 164 -30.06 6.38 13.71
C ILE A 164 -31.52 6.62 14.08
N GLU A 165 -32.46 5.86 13.51
CA GLU A 165 -33.88 5.98 13.81
C GLU A 165 -34.17 5.72 15.29
N LYS A 166 -33.56 4.70 15.87
CA LYS A 166 -33.74 4.27 17.25
C LYS A 166 -33.16 5.25 18.28
N HIS A 167 -31.94 5.74 18.02
CA HIS A 167 -31.15 6.46 19.02
C HIS A 167 -31.06 7.97 18.79
N GLN A 168 -31.36 8.45 17.57
CA GLN A 168 -31.31 9.87 17.18
C GLN A 168 -29.96 10.52 17.51
N PRO A 169 -28.83 10.04 16.98
CA PRO A 169 -27.52 10.65 17.20
C PRO A 169 -27.44 12.04 16.55
N GLN A 170 -26.47 12.84 16.98
CA GLN A 170 -26.27 14.19 16.45
C GLN A 170 -25.18 14.26 15.40
N PHE A 171 -24.29 13.27 15.34
CA PHE A 171 -23.33 13.05 14.26
C PHE A 171 -22.83 11.62 14.26
N ILE A 172 -22.18 11.24 13.16
CA ILE A 172 -21.55 9.93 12.96
C ILE A 172 -20.04 10.11 13.03
N LEU A 173 -19.38 9.25 13.80
CA LEU A 173 -17.94 9.16 13.90
C LEU A 173 -17.49 7.78 13.46
N ASN A 174 -16.72 7.70 12.37
CA ASN A 174 -16.19 6.47 11.85
C ASN A 174 -14.65 6.45 11.98
N ILE A 175 -14.11 5.51 12.72
CA ILE A 175 -12.68 5.24 12.78
C ILE A 175 -12.33 4.07 11.86
N ALA A 176 -11.25 4.21 11.08
CA ALA A 176 -10.89 3.21 10.08
C ALA A 176 -9.37 3.03 9.94
N ALA A 177 -9.00 1.89 9.40
CA ALA A 177 -7.71 1.58 8.80
C ALA A 177 -7.96 1.12 7.36
N SER A 178 -8.37 2.08 6.50
CA SER A 178 -8.76 1.84 5.11
C SER A 178 -7.53 1.82 4.21
N PRO A 179 -7.18 0.67 3.58
CA PRO A 179 -6.01 0.57 2.71
C PRO A 179 -6.16 1.43 1.46
N PHE A 180 -5.03 1.96 1.03
CA PHE A 180 -4.92 2.75 -0.19
C PHE A 180 -4.98 1.88 -1.45
N HIS A 181 -5.60 2.39 -2.48
CA HIS A 181 -5.35 2.18 -3.91
C HIS A 181 -5.70 3.46 -4.67
N ALA A 182 -5.23 3.59 -5.90
CA ALA A 182 -5.25 4.85 -6.64
C ALA A 182 -6.63 5.55 -6.70
N SER A 183 -7.72 4.79 -6.86
CA SER A 183 -9.10 5.35 -6.87
C SER A 183 -9.75 5.44 -5.49
N ARG A 184 -9.15 4.89 -4.42
CA ARG A 184 -9.79 4.74 -3.10
C ARG A 184 -10.23 6.05 -2.47
N ALA A 185 -9.42 7.09 -2.58
CA ALA A 185 -9.75 8.39 -2.00
C ALA A 185 -11.04 8.99 -2.61
N ALA A 186 -11.22 8.86 -3.94
CA ALA A 186 -12.42 9.31 -4.63
C ALA A 186 -13.65 8.46 -4.28
N GLU A 187 -13.51 7.13 -4.29
CA GLU A 187 -14.57 6.19 -3.90
C GLU A 187 -15.05 6.46 -2.47
N ARG A 188 -14.13 6.65 -1.53
CA ARG A 188 -14.40 6.95 -0.13
C ARG A 188 -15.17 8.26 0.02
N GLN A 189 -14.72 9.31 -0.64
CA GLN A 189 -15.41 10.60 -0.60
C GLN A 189 -16.83 10.49 -1.15
N GLU A 190 -17.01 9.88 -2.32
CA GLU A 190 -18.33 9.73 -2.94
C GLU A 190 -19.29 8.91 -2.08
N SER A 191 -18.84 7.79 -1.54
CA SER A 191 -19.66 6.89 -0.73
C SER A 191 -20.10 7.57 0.58
N LEU A 192 -19.15 8.16 1.31
CA LEU A 192 -19.45 8.81 2.59
C LEU A 192 -20.29 10.08 2.40
N GLN A 193 -20.09 10.82 1.32
CA GLN A 193 -20.93 11.96 0.96
C GLN A 193 -22.38 11.56 0.74
N LYS A 194 -22.63 10.43 0.05
CA LYS A 194 -23.99 9.87 -0.14
C LYS A 194 -24.63 9.53 1.20
N ILE A 195 -23.88 8.89 2.09
CA ILE A 195 -24.37 8.53 3.44
C ILE A 195 -24.69 9.77 4.26
N ALA A 196 -23.80 10.77 4.30
CA ALA A 196 -24.05 12.01 5.03
C ALA A 196 -25.32 12.73 4.51
N ARG A 197 -25.52 12.81 3.20
CA ARG A 197 -26.74 13.35 2.59
C ARG A 197 -28.01 12.55 2.96
N LYS A 198 -27.91 11.22 2.94
CA LYS A 198 -29.06 10.33 3.22
C LYS A 198 -29.49 10.41 4.68
N THR A 199 -28.52 10.51 5.59
CA THR A 199 -28.79 10.57 7.04
C THR A 199 -29.13 11.96 7.53
N GLY A 200 -28.72 13.02 6.82
CA GLY A 200 -28.85 14.40 7.26
C GLY A 200 -27.99 14.74 8.48
N LEU A 201 -26.99 13.92 8.79
CA LEU A 201 -26.10 14.08 9.94
C LEU A 201 -24.69 14.48 9.49
N PRO A 202 -23.97 15.34 10.25
CA PRO A 202 -22.55 15.49 10.08
C PRO A 202 -21.84 14.14 10.19
N PHE A 203 -20.83 13.91 9.32
CA PHE A 203 -20.09 12.65 9.25
C PHE A 203 -18.59 12.92 9.34
N ILE A 204 -17.93 12.30 10.31
CA ILE A 204 -16.47 12.35 10.49
C ILE A 204 -15.92 10.96 10.20
N PHE A 205 -15.03 10.87 9.23
CA PHE A 205 -14.28 9.67 8.90
C PHE A 205 -12.80 9.89 9.20
N LEU A 206 -12.27 9.16 10.17
CA LEU A 206 -10.86 9.22 10.52
C LEU A 206 -10.14 7.96 10.04
N ASN A 207 -9.15 8.14 9.17
CA ASN A 207 -8.29 7.08 8.67
C ASN A 207 -6.88 7.19 9.27
N GLN A 208 -6.17 6.06 9.36
CA GLN A 208 -4.73 6.10 9.63
C GLN A 208 -3.94 6.47 8.37
N THR A 209 -2.68 6.88 8.53
CA THR A 209 -1.70 7.05 7.45
C THR A 209 -0.51 6.12 7.65
N GLY A 210 0.41 6.06 6.67
CA GLY A 210 1.64 5.28 6.75
C GLY A 210 1.57 3.93 6.03
N ALA A 211 2.65 3.14 6.11
CA ALA A 211 2.74 1.85 5.45
C ALA A 211 3.04 0.71 6.45
N GLN A 212 2.41 -0.43 6.25
CA GLN A 212 2.70 -1.67 6.97
C GLN A 212 3.11 -2.74 5.95
N THR A 213 4.42 -2.84 5.67
CA THR A 213 5.01 -3.69 4.64
C THR A 213 4.46 -3.35 3.24
N ASP A 214 3.48 -4.10 2.76
CA ASP A 214 2.85 -4.01 1.44
C ASP A 214 1.55 -3.19 1.45
N ILE A 215 0.95 -2.96 2.61
CA ILE A 215 -0.30 -2.22 2.75
C ILE A 215 0.00 -0.76 3.07
N LEU A 216 -0.53 0.14 2.24
CA LEU A 216 -0.40 1.58 2.39
C LEU A 216 -1.72 2.17 2.90
N PHE A 217 -1.64 3.20 3.72
CA PHE A 217 -2.77 3.95 4.23
C PHE A 217 -2.57 5.43 3.91
N ASP A 218 -3.48 5.99 3.15
CA ASP A 218 -3.34 7.35 2.62
C ASP A 218 -3.74 8.46 3.61
N GLY A 219 -4.30 8.13 4.78
CA GLY A 219 -4.91 9.13 5.63
C GLY A 219 -6.12 9.77 4.93
N GLY A 220 -6.03 11.05 4.61
CA GLY A 220 -7.08 11.76 3.89
C GLY A 220 -8.43 11.69 4.60
N SER A 221 -8.43 11.78 5.93
CA SER A 221 -9.64 11.80 6.75
C SER A 221 -10.60 12.89 6.32
N LEU A 222 -11.91 12.62 6.40
CA LEU A 222 -12.96 13.46 5.81
C LEU A 222 -13.97 13.89 6.83
N VAL A 223 -14.43 15.14 6.70
CA VAL A 223 -15.49 15.71 7.52
C VAL A 223 -16.57 16.28 6.61
N PHE A 224 -17.79 15.77 6.75
CA PHE A 224 -18.95 16.24 6.01
C PHE A 224 -19.93 16.96 6.95
N ASP A 225 -20.56 18.00 6.45
CA ASP A 225 -21.65 18.67 7.14
C ASP A 225 -22.98 17.88 7.04
N HIS A 226 -24.04 18.37 7.68
CA HIS A 226 -25.37 17.75 7.66
C HIS A 226 -26.04 17.71 6.27
N LYS A 227 -25.52 18.45 5.28
CA LYS A 227 -25.98 18.43 3.87
C LYS A 227 -25.11 17.50 3.01
N GLY A 228 -24.12 16.83 3.61
CA GLY A 228 -23.15 16.00 2.90
C GLY A 228 -22.20 16.81 2.02
N GLN A 229 -21.95 18.07 2.38
CA GLN A 229 -20.88 18.85 1.76
C GLN A 229 -19.58 18.58 2.49
N LEU A 230 -18.49 18.44 1.77
CA LEU A 230 -17.17 18.27 2.37
C LEU A 230 -16.76 19.57 3.06
N ALA A 231 -16.68 19.51 4.38
CA ALA A 231 -16.29 20.64 5.21
C ALA A 231 -14.78 20.69 5.45
N HIS A 232 -14.14 19.53 5.54
CA HIS A 232 -12.71 19.44 5.78
C HIS A 232 -12.13 18.11 5.29
N ARG A 233 -10.85 18.12 4.84
CA ARG A 233 -10.03 16.95 4.53
C ARG A 233 -8.66 17.11 5.16
N LEU A 234 -8.21 16.12 5.90
CA LEU A 234 -6.84 16.05 6.39
C LEU A 234 -5.88 15.68 5.24
N PRO A 235 -4.58 16.02 5.33
CA PRO A 235 -3.62 15.76 4.26
C PRO A 235 -3.53 14.27 3.90
N LEU A 236 -3.27 13.99 2.62
CA LEU A 236 -2.95 12.65 2.15
C LEU A 236 -1.47 12.33 2.44
N PHE A 237 -1.17 11.07 2.75
CA PHE A 237 0.18 10.52 2.96
C PHE A 237 1.02 11.23 4.03
N ALA A 238 0.36 11.91 4.97
CA ALA A 238 1.00 12.63 6.05
C ALA A 238 0.25 12.46 7.37
N GLU A 239 0.97 12.50 8.48
CA GLU A 239 0.37 12.62 9.81
C GLU A 239 -0.20 14.01 10.00
N ALA A 240 -1.34 14.08 10.69
CA ALA A 240 -2.00 15.33 11.05
C ALA A 240 -2.77 15.19 12.36
N ILE A 241 -2.73 16.26 13.17
CA ILE A 241 -3.54 16.41 14.38
C ILE A 241 -4.28 17.73 14.22
N GLU A 242 -5.59 17.67 13.98
CA GLU A 242 -6.39 18.86 13.69
C GLU A 242 -7.66 18.89 14.53
N THR A 243 -8.00 20.08 15.08
CA THR A 243 -9.16 20.27 15.94
C THR A 243 -10.29 20.96 15.19
N ILE A 244 -11.48 20.36 15.24
CA ILE A 244 -12.69 20.81 14.56
C ILE A 244 -13.76 21.16 15.60
N ASP A 245 -14.43 22.31 15.43
CA ASP A 245 -15.61 22.64 16.23
C ASP A 245 -16.88 22.14 15.51
N LEU A 246 -17.64 21.27 16.16
CA LEU A 246 -18.92 20.74 15.63
C LEU A 246 -19.97 21.82 15.34
N SER A 247 -19.87 23.01 15.96
CA SER A 247 -20.78 24.11 15.67
C SER A 247 -20.68 24.58 14.22
N ILE A 248 -19.47 24.50 13.62
CA ILE A 248 -19.22 24.88 12.22
C ILE A 248 -19.95 23.93 11.27
N LEU A 249 -19.99 22.63 11.58
CA LEU A 249 -20.63 21.62 10.73
C LEU A 249 -22.15 21.76 10.66
N ARG A 250 -22.77 22.42 11.65
CA ARG A 250 -24.20 22.72 11.66
C ARG A 250 -24.56 23.97 10.87
N GLN A 251 -23.59 24.85 10.62
CA GLN A 251 -23.82 26.12 9.89
C GLN A 251 -23.64 25.97 8.37
N GLY A 252 -23.11 24.83 7.89
CA GLY A 252 -22.84 24.56 6.47
C GLY A 252 -21.58 25.28 6.00
N PHE A 253 -20.44 24.67 6.23
CA PHE A 253 -19.15 25.13 5.71
C PHE A 253 -18.80 24.36 4.42
N VAL A 254 -18.22 25.04 3.44
CA VAL A 254 -17.78 24.40 2.18
C VAL A 254 -16.28 24.64 2.03
N MET A 255 -15.52 23.57 1.81
CA MET A 255 -14.11 23.70 1.40
C MET A 255 -14.03 24.44 0.06
N THR A 256 -13.08 25.36 -0.04
CA THR A 256 -12.83 26.14 -1.26
C THR A 256 -12.00 25.37 -2.30
N ASN A 257 -11.31 24.31 -1.91
CA ASN A 257 -10.55 23.44 -2.81
C ASN A 257 -10.74 21.96 -2.40
N ASP A 258 -11.61 21.26 -3.13
CA ASP A 258 -12.01 19.87 -2.88
C ASP A 258 -11.37 18.86 -3.87
N ALA A 259 -10.59 19.34 -4.84
CA ALA A 259 -10.01 18.48 -5.87
C ALA A 259 -8.97 17.51 -5.27
N LEU A 260 -9.14 16.23 -5.59
CA LEU A 260 -8.10 15.23 -5.36
C LEU A 260 -7.01 15.38 -6.41
N PRO A 261 -5.75 15.06 -6.07
CA PRO A 261 -4.69 14.93 -7.07
C PRO A 261 -5.02 13.84 -8.11
N ASP A 262 -4.40 13.93 -9.29
CA ASP A 262 -4.49 12.90 -10.30
C ASP A 262 -3.98 11.56 -9.77
N GLU A 263 -4.51 10.43 -10.28
CA GLU A 263 -4.16 9.08 -9.80
C GLU A 263 -2.65 8.81 -9.82
N ILE A 264 -1.94 9.31 -10.85
CA ILE A 264 -0.49 9.11 -10.95
C ILE A 264 0.29 9.83 -9.85
N VAL A 265 -0.20 10.97 -9.38
CA VAL A 265 0.36 11.71 -8.24
C VAL A 265 0.16 10.91 -6.95
N LEU A 266 -1.05 10.37 -6.78
CA LEU A 266 -1.38 9.52 -5.62
C LEU A 266 -0.51 8.26 -5.59
N ILE A 267 -0.30 7.61 -6.74
CA ILE A 267 0.60 6.44 -6.85
C ILE A 267 2.04 6.83 -6.49
N HIS A 268 2.55 7.95 -7.04
CA HIS A 268 3.90 8.44 -6.71
C HIS A 268 4.08 8.64 -5.22
N ASP A 269 3.19 9.40 -4.57
CA ASP A 269 3.30 9.75 -3.16
C ASP A 269 3.13 8.53 -2.25
N ALA A 270 2.23 7.60 -2.62
CA ALA A 270 2.06 6.32 -1.94
C ALA A 270 3.32 5.47 -1.99
N LEU A 271 3.98 5.36 -3.16
CA LEU A 271 5.22 4.60 -3.31
C LEU A 271 6.38 5.23 -2.53
N VAL A 272 6.50 6.55 -2.55
CA VAL A 272 7.52 7.27 -1.76
C VAL A 272 7.31 7.05 -0.27
N MET A 273 6.08 7.19 0.23
CA MET A 273 5.74 6.88 1.62
C MET A 273 6.02 5.40 1.95
N GLY A 274 5.60 4.48 1.08
CA GLY A 274 5.78 3.03 1.27
C GLY A 274 7.24 2.62 1.40
N ILE A 275 8.13 3.15 0.54
CA ILE A 275 9.57 2.92 0.64
C ILE A 275 10.11 3.48 1.97
N ARG A 276 9.81 4.74 2.28
CA ARG A 276 10.31 5.41 3.49
C ARG A 276 9.92 4.64 4.75
N ASP A 277 8.66 4.29 4.90
CA ASP A 277 8.13 3.63 6.08
C ASP A 277 8.61 2.19 6.20
N TYR A 278 8.75 1.45 5.08
CA TYR A 278 9.33 0.13 5.07
C TYR A 278 10.76 0.14 5.64
N PHE A 279 11.59 1.08 5.21
CA PHE A 279 12.97 1.20 5.69
C PHE A 279 13.03 1.60 7.16
N ILE A 280 12.28 2.62 7.58
CA ILE A 280 12.26 3.09 8.97
C ILE A 280 11.77 1.99 9.91
N LYS A 281 10.67 1.31 9.59
CA LYS A 281 10.05 0.29 10.45
C LYS A 281 10.88 -0.99 10.54
N GLN A 282 11.68 -1.30 9.51
CA GLN A 282 12.62 -2.43 9.52
C GLN A 282 13.99 -2.08 10.06
N GLY A 283 14.27 -0.80 10.37
CA GLY A 283 15.56 -0.35 10.88
C GLY A 283 16.67 -0.27 9.83
N PHE A 284 16.31 -0.18 8.53
CA PHE A 284 17.26 0.01 7.45
C PHE A 284 17.35 1.48 7.04
N SER A 285 18.50 1.88 6.52
CA SER A 285 18.74 3.25 6.05
C SER A 285 19.27 3.34 4.62
N ARG A 286 19.70 2.23 4.02
CA ARG A 286 20.35 2.20 2.71
C ARG A 286 19.64 1.27 1.74
N ALA A 287 19.42 1.76 0.52
CA ALA A 287 18.90 1.00 -0.60
C ALA A 287 19.99 0.72 -1.64
N LEU A 288 19.88 -0.43 -2.29
CA LEU A 288 20.67 -0.82 -3.46
C LEU A 288 19.70 -1.25 -4.57
N LEU A 289 19.99 -0.94 -5.82
CA LEU A 289 19.28 -1.51 -6.97
C LEU A 289 20.21 -1.73 -8.15
N GLY A 290 19.83 -2.66 -9.03
CA GLY A 290 20.47 -2.84 -10.33
C GLY A 290 20.03 -1.69 -11.26
N LEU A 291 21.00 -0.89 -11.71
CA LEU A 291 20.74 0.23 -12.60
C LEU A 291 21.08 -0.16 -14.04
N SER A 292 20.05 -0.56 -14.81
CA SER A 292 20.22 -1.09 -16.16
C SER A 292 20.22 -0.03 -17.26
N GLY A 293 19.86 1.23 -16.92
CA GLY A 293 19.55 2.27 -17.88
C GLY A 293 18.15 2.15 -18.49
N GLY A 294 17.36 1.13 -18.13
CA GLY A 294 15.95 0.97 -18.49
C GLY A 294 15.02 1.80 -17.61
N LEU A 295 13.78 2.00 -18.10
CA LEU A 295 12.79 2.87 -17.49
C LEU A 295 12.44 2.45 -16.04
N ASP A 296 12.21 1.15 -15.80
CA ASP A 296 11.77 0.64 -14.50
C ASP A 296 12.82 0.88 -13.40
N SER A 297 14.10 0.59 -13.72
CA SER A 297 15.20 0.87 -12.79
C SER A 297 15.37 2.37 -12.55
N ALA A 298 15.12 3.20 -13.57
CA ALA A 298 15.21 4.66 -13.45
C ALA A 298 14.10 5.22 -12.55
N VAL A 299 12.86 4.81 -12.75
CA VAL A 299 11.73 5.22 -11.90
C VAL A 299 11.90 4.72 -10.47
N THR A 300 12.31 3.45 -10.29
CA THR A 300 12.60 2.89 -8.96
C THR A 300 13.66 3.70 -8.22
N MET A 301 14.76 4.07 -8.91
CA MET A 301 15.82 4.88 -8.31
C MET A 301 15.33 6.27 -7.92
N ALA A 302 14.57 6.93 -8.77
CA ALA A 302 14.03 8.27 -8.50
C ALA A 302 13.07 8.25 -7.29
N LEU A 303 12.17 7.28 -7.20
CA LEU A 303 11.27 7.08 -6.05
C LEU A 303 12.05 6.80 -4.76
N ALA A 304 13.07 5.92 -4.83
CA ALA A 304 13.90 5.60 -3.68
C ALA A 304 14.70 6.81 -3.18
N VAL A 305 15.24 7.62 -4.09
CA VAL A 305 15.93 8.88 -3.74
C VAL A 305 14.98 9.89 -3.10
N SER A 306 13.75 10.00 -3.61
CA SER A 306 12.71 10.85 -3.02
C SER A 306 12.34 10.40 -1.61
N ALA A 307 12.32 9.09 -1.35
CA ALA A 307 11.95 8.53 -0.05
C ALA A 307 13.08 8.57 0.98
N LEU A 308 14.32 8.30 0.59
CA LEU A 308 15.46 8.03 1.48
C LEU A 308 16.57 9.08 1.43
N GLY A 309 16.56 9.94 0.42
CA GLY A 309 17.65 10.86 0.11
C GLY A 309 18.76 10.22 -0.73
N ALA A 310 19.37 11.01 -1.60
CA ALA A 310 20.32 10.57 -2.63
C ALA A 310 21.50 9.74 -2.08
N GLN A 311 22.05 10.15 -0.93
CA GLN A 311 23.23 9.50 -0.32
C GLN A 311 22.93 8.09 0.23
N ASN A 312 21.66 7.74 0.37
CA ASN A 312 21.21 6.46 0.91
C ASN A 312 20.78 5.46 -0.19
N VAL A 313 20.88 5.82 -1.47
CA VAL A 313 20.47 4.97 -2.59
C VAL A 313 21.64 4.77 -3.54
N THR A 314 22.09 3.54 -3.71
CA THR A 314 23.22 3.19 -4.61
C THR A 314 22.71 2.45 -5.83
N GLY A 315 23.08 2.91 -7.03
CA GLY A 315 22.84 2.21 -8.29
C GLY A 315 24.05 1.33 -8.65
N LEU A 316 23.83 0.03 -8.89
CA LEU A 316 24.87 -0.88 -9.36
C LEU A 316 24.69 -1.17 -10.85
N LEU A 317 25.62 -0.70 -11.68
CA LEU A 317 25.68 -1.01 -13.10
C LEU A 317 26.43 -2.32 -13.31
N MET A 318 25.84 -3.24 -14.08
CA MET A 318 26.42 -4.56 -14.34
C MET A 318 26.36 -4.88 -15.85
N PRO A 319 27.18 -4.15 -16.65
CA PRO A 319 27.18 -4.32 -18.09
C PRO A 319 27.64 -5.74 -18.50
N SER A 320 27.09 -6.24 -19.61
CA SER A 320 27.49 -7.46 -20.31
C SER A 320 27.96 -7.12 -21.73
N ALA A 321 28.35 -8.13 -22.50
CA ALA A 321 28.69 -7.97 -23.91
C ALA A 321 27.51 -7.45 -24.78
N TYR A 322 26.29 -7.54 -24.27
CA TYR A 322 25.05 -7.12 -24.97
C TYR A 322 24.52 -5.76 -24.52
N SER A 323 25.10 -5.21 -23.44
CA SER A 323 24.70 -3.88 -22.94
C SER A 323 25.10 -2.80 -23.91
N THR A 324 24.15 -1.94 -24.25
CA THR A 324 24.42 -0.84 -25.18
C THR A 324 25.14 0.32 -24.48
N PRO A 325 26.05 1.05 -25.18
CA PRO A 325 26.69 2.24 -24.58
C PRO A 325 25.66 3.27 -24.08
N HIS A 326 24.52 3.39 -24.76
CA HIS A 326 23.46 4.32 -24.37
C HIS A 326 22.84 3.95 -23.01
N SER A 327 22.61 2.66 -22.74
CA SER A 327 22.06 2.22 -21.47
C SER A 327 23.00 2.56 -20.28
N ILE A 328 24.31 2.44 -20.49
CA ILE A 328 25.29 2.82 -19.47
C ILE A 328 25.29 4.35 -19.27
N THR A 329 25.27 5.12 -20.35
CA THR A 329 25.24 6.60 -20.29
C THR A 329 23.96 7.08 -19.62
N ASP A 330 22.79 6.58 -20.03
CA ASP A 330 21.50 6.93 -19.44
C ASP A 330 21.46 6.64 -17.91
N ALA A 331 22.01 5.50 -17.48
CA ALA A 331 22.11 5.14 -16.08
C ALA A 331 22.99 6.12 -15.27
N LEU A 332 24.15 6.49 -15.80
CA LEU A 332 25.05 7.44 -15.17
C LEU A 332 24.50 8.86 -15.14
N ASP A 333 23.81 9.29 -16.22
CA ASP A 333 23.17 10.59 -16.27
C ASP A 333 22.01 10.71 -15.28
N LEU A 334 21.17 9.67 -15.17
CA LEU A 334 20.14 9.59 -14.13
C LEU A 334 20.73 9.73 -12.73
N ALA A 335 21.77 8.94 -12.42
CA ALA A 335 22.39 8.97 -11.09
C ALA A 335 22.99 10.35 -10.78
N ARG A 336 23.61 11.00 -11.79
CA ARG A 336 24.13 12.37 -11.68
C ARG A 336 22.99 13.38 -11.44
N ASN A 337 21.88 13.28 -12.17
CA ASN A 337 20.74 14.16 -12.01
C ASN A 337 20.10 14.03 -10.62
N LEU A 338 20.11 12.82 -10.04
CA LEU A 338 19.62 12.53 -8.70
C LEU A 338 20.65 12.85 -7.60
N GLY A 339 21.94 13.00 -7.93
CA GLY A 339 23.03 13.13 -6.96
C GLY A 339 23.32 11.84 -6.18
N ALA A 340 22.98 10.69 -6.72
CA ALA A 340 23.09 9.40 -6.07
C ALA A 340 24.40 8.66 -6.48
N PRO A 341 25.05 7.92 -5.56
CA PRO A 341 26.26 7.15 -5.87
C PRO A 341 25.98 5.96 -6.78
N THR A 342 26.96 5.61 -7.60
CA THR A 342 26.94 4.44 -8.47
C THR A 342 28.25 3.65 -8.38
N GLU A 343 28.15 2.35 -8.58
CA GLU A 343 29.27 1.43 -8.76
C GLU A 343 29.08 0.64 -10.04
N THR A 344 30.19 0.16 -10.64
CA THR A 344 30.12 -0.63 -11.88
C THR A 344 30.90 -1.93 -11.74
N ILE A 345 30.26 -3.05 -12.07
CA ILE A 345 30.87 -4.38 -12.11
C ILE A 345 30.56 -5.02 -13.45
N ASP A 346 31.55 -5.15 -14.33
CA ASP A 346 31.41 -5.88 -15.60
C ASP A 346 31.22 -7.39 -15.36
N ILE A 347 30.22 -7.99 -15.98
CA ILE A 347 29.88 -9.41 -15.77
C ILE A 347 30.42 -10.35 -16.85
N VAL A 348 31.11 -9.84 -17.87
CA VAL A 348 31.57 -10.65 -19.03
C VAL A 348 32.46 -11.81 -18.60
N SER A 349 33.43 -11.54 -17.74
CA SER A 349 34.35 -12.59 -17.25
C SER A 349 33.63 -13.66 -16.42
N LEU A 350 32.68 -13.26 -15.56
CA LEU A 350 31.88 -14.16 -14.74
C LEU A 350 30.97 -15.00 -15.63
N PHE A 351 30.28 -14.38 -16.59
CA PHE A 351 29.42 -15.09 -17.53
C PHE A 351 30.20 -16.14 -18.31
N ASN A 352 31.37 -15.79 -18.87
CA ASN A 352 32.21 -16.74 -19.59
C ASN A 352 32.68 -17.90 -18.70
N ALA A 353 33.02 -17.65 -17.44
CA ALA A 353 33.37 -18.69 -16.48
C ALA A 353 32.22 -19.68 -16.26
N PHE A 354 30.99 -19.16 -16.00
CA PHE A 354 29.82 -20.03 -15.84
C PHE A 354 29.53 -20.87 -17.08
N VAL A 355 29.57 -20.28 -18.29
CA VAL A 355 29.33 -21.01 -19.54
C VAL A 355 30.37 -22.10 -19.75
N ASN A 356 31.65 -21.79 -19.53
CA ASN A 356 32.73 -22.79 -19.70
C ASN A 356 32.60 -23.96 -18.72
N GLU A 357 32.28 -23.71 -17.45
CA GLU A 357 32.10 -24.76 -16.45
C GLU A 357 30.84 -25.63 -16.72
N LEU A 358 29.80 -25.04 -17.30
CA LEU A 358 28.55 -25.76 -17.60
C LEU A 358 28.59 -26.50 -18.95
N GLN A 359 29.49 -26.14 -19.86
CA GLN A 359 29.57 -26.74 -21.21
C GLN A 359 29.60 -28.27 -21.23
N PRO A 360 30.38 -28.97 -20.38
CA PRO A 360 30.37 -30.44 -20.34
C PRO A 360 29.01 -31.02 -19.94
N VAL A 361 28.28 -30.32 -19.03
CA VAL A 361 26.95 -30.71 -18.55
C VAL A 361 25.90 -30.49 -19.64
N PHE A 362 26.04 -29.39 -20.39
CA PHE A 362 25.12 -29.04 -21.48
C PHE A 362 25.33 -29.88 -22.76
N GLN A 363 26.35 -30.69 -22.82
CA GLN A 363 26.60 -31.63 -23.96
C GLN A 363 26.62 -30.93 -25.32
N ASN A 364 27.19 -29.73 -25.39
CA ASN A 364 27.27 -28.86 -26.57
C ASN A 364 25.90 -28.51 -27.20
N LYS A 365 24.82 -28.44 -26.39
CA LYS A 365 23.55 -27.89 -26.87
C LYS A 365 23.75 -26.43 -27.27
N PRO A 366 23.05 -25.96 -28.31
CA PRO A 366 23.11 -24.56 -28.69
C PRO A 366 22.59 -23.66 -27.58
N ALA A 367 23.11 -22.42 -27.50
CA ALA A 367 22.65 -21.39 -26.53
C ALA A 367 21.15 -21.07 -26.73
N ASP A 368 20.44 -20.90 -25.63
CA ASP A 368 19.03 -20.57 -25.60
C ASP A 368 18.72 -19.60 -24.42
N VAL A 369 17.51 -19.60 -23.92
CA VAL A 369 17.09 -18.81 -22.75
C VAL A 369 17.90 -19.13 -21.48
N THR A 370 18.63 -20.24 -21.44
CA THR A 370 19.48 -20.66 -20.31
C THR A 370 20.59 -19.64 -20.09
N GLU A 371 21.29 -19.24 -21.16
CA GLU A 371 22.39 -18.28 -21.09
C GLU A 371 21.89 -16.88 -20.77
N GLU A 372 20.71 -16.48 -21.25
CA GLU A 372 20.06 -15.24 -20.84
C GLU A 372 19.80 -15.25 -19.31
N ASN A 373 19.24 -16.34 -18.79
CA ASN A 373 18.96 -16.51 -17.37
C ASN A 373 20.22 -16.59 -16.50
N ILE A 374 21.34 -17.12 -17.01
CA ILE A 374 22.63 -17.11 -16.29
C ILE A 374 23.08 -15.67 -16.06
N GLN A 375 23.01 -14.79 -17.07
CA GLN A 375 23.38 -13.37 -16.89
C GLN A 375 22.53 -12.68 -15.80
N ALA A 376 21.20 -12.89 -15.83
CA ALA A 376 20.31 -12.32 -14.81
C ALA A 376 20.67 -12.82 -13.40
N ARG A 377 20.98 -14.12 -13.23
CA ARG A 377 21.36 -14.70 -11.94
C ARG A 377 22.73 -14.23 -11.45
N ILE A 378 23.72 -14.06 -12.33
CA ILE A 378 25.01 -13.45 -11.98
C ILE A 378 24.78 -12.06 -11.41
N ARG A 379 23.97 -11.22 -12.06
CA ARG A 379 23.59 -9.91 -11.54
C ARG A 379 22.89 -10.02 -10.17
N GLY A 380 21.97 -10.96 -10.00
CA GLY A 380 21.30 -11.22 -8.73
C GLY A 380 22.27 -11.58 -7.60
N VAL A 381 23.26 -12.43 -7.87
CA VAL A 381 24.31 -12.80 -6.89
C VAL A 381 25.15 -11.58 -6.50
N LEU A 382 25.59 -10.78 -7.46
CA LEU A 382 26.38 -9.56 -7.20
C LEU A 382 25.61 -8.54 -6.37
N LEU A 383 24.35 -8.29 -6.72
CA LEU A 383 23.47 -7.39 -5.98
C LEU A 383 23.29 -7.86 -4.53
N MET A 384 23.01 -9.13 -4.31
CA MET A 384 22.87 -9.67 -2.96
C MET A 384 24.17 -9.67 -2.16
N ALA A 385 25.32 -9.90 -2.81
CA ALA A 385 26.61 -9.82 -2.15
C ALA A 385 26.92 -8.38 -1.67
N VAL A 386 26.65 -7.37 -2.50
CA VAL A 386 26.81 -5.96 -2.13
C VAL A 386 25.80 -5.57 -1.05
N SER A 387 24.54 -5.95 -1.21
CA SER A 387 23.47 -5.73 -0.23
C SER A 387 23.89 -6.24 1.17
N ASN A 388 24.31 -7.48 1.26
CA ASN A 388 24.73 -8.11 2.51
C ASN A 388 25.99 -7.44 3.10
N LYS A 389 26.94 -7.09 2.26
CA LYS A 389 28.22 -6.52 2.70
C LYS A 389 28.07 -5.14 3.33
N PHE A 390 27.14 -4.34 2.81
CA PHE A 390 26.92 -2.95 3.23
C PHE A 390 25.65 -2.74 4.06
N GLY A 391 24.89 -3.79 4.36
CA GLY A 391 23.65 -3.70 5.13
C GLY A 391 22.55 -2.88 4.41
N SER A 392 22.48 -3.00 3.09
CA SER A 392 21.48 -2.31 2.26
C SER A 392 20.33 -3.25 1.91
N ILE A 393 19.13 -2.73 1.74
CA ILE A 393 18.01 -3.48 1.14
C ILE A 393 18.13 -3.39 -0.38
N LEU A 394 18.09 -4.54 -1.06
CA LEU A 394 17.97 -4.61 -2.51
C LEU A 394 16.53 -4.30 -2.92
N LEU A 395 16.34 -3.26 -3.72
CA LEU A 395 15.05 -2.93 -4.34
C LEU A 395 14.90 -3.71 -5.65
N ASN A 396 13.78 -4.40 -5.78
CA ASN A 396 13.37 -5.03 -7.03
C ASN A 396 12.73 -3.99 -7.95
N THR A 397 13.03 -4.04 -9.23
CA THR A 397 12.60 -3.07 -10.24
C THR A 397 11.53 -3.61 -11.20
N SER A 398 11.09 -4.87 -11.04
CA SER A 398 10.06 -5.45 -11.90
C SER A 398 8.72 -4.76 -11.69
N ASN A 399 8.02 -4.48 -12.78
CA ASN A 399 6.68 -3.88 -12.77
C ASN A 399 5.57 -4.96 -12.75
N LYS A 400 4.31 -4.52 -12.54
CA LYS A 400 3.15 -5.42 -12.45
C LYS A 400 2.92 -6.22 -13.72
N SER A 401 3.12 -5.62 -14.89
CA SER A 401 2.92 -6.28 -16.19
C SER A 401 3.88 -7.44 -16.38
N GLU A 402 5.15 -7.25 -16.07
CA GLU A 402 6.20 -8.29 -16.12
C GLU A 402 5.94 -9.40 -15.10
N ILE A 403 5.65 -9.04 -13.85
CA ILE A 403 5.32 -9.99 -12.77
C ILE A 403 4.08 -10.81 -13.13
N ALA A 404 3.07 -10.21 -13.78
CA ALA A 404 1.84 -10.88 -14.18
C ALA A 404 2.12 -12.02 -15.18
N VAL A 405 2.84 -11.73 -16.24
CA VAL A 405 3.11 -12.72 -17.30
C VAL A 405 4.36 -13.57 -17.03
N GLY A 406 5.08 -13.26 -15.93
CA GLY A 406 6.31 -13.98 -15.54
C GLY A 406 7.52 -13.66 -16.40
N TYR A 407 7.55 -12.46 -17.00
CA TYR A 407 8.70 -11.94 -17.76
C TYR A 407 9.79 -11.48 -16.80
N GLY A 408 10.48 -12.43 -16.23
CA GLY A 408 11.55 -12.26 -15.24
C GLY A 408 12.18 -13.59 -14.86
N THR A 409 13.44 -13.55 -14.47
CA THR A 409 14.25 -14.71 -14.11
C THR A 409 14.26 -14.90 -12.59
N LEU A 410 13.74 -16.06 -12.11
CA LEU A 410 13.85 -16.40 -10.69
C LEU A 410 15.30 -16.40 -10.22
N TYR A 411 15.53 -15.78 -9.06
CA TYR A 411 16.86 -15.64 -8.46
C TYR A 411 17.82 -14.75 -9.27
N GLY A 412 17.30 -14.04 -10.26
CA GLY A 412 18.00 -13.05 -11.07
C GLY A 412 17.41 -11.66 -10.86
N ASP A 413 16.77 -11.12 -11.86
CA ASP A 413 16.11 -9.82 -11.84
C ASP A 413 14.84 -9.77 -10.95
N THR A 414 14.30 -10.92 -10.52
CA THR A 414 13.23 -10.99 -9.52
C THR A 414 13.71 -10.91 -8.06
N ASN A 415 15.03 -10.81 -7.82
CA ASN A 415 15.58 -10.66 -6.47
C ASN A 415 15.22 -9.29 -5.86
N GLY A 416 15.13 -9.26 -4.54
CA GLY A 416 14.95 -8.02 -3.77
C GLY A 416 14.27 -8.24 -2.44
N GLY A 417 14.35 -7.24 -1.57
CA GLY A 417 13.65 -7.19 -0.28
C GLY A 417 12.34 -6.41 -0.35
N LEU A 418 12.15 -5.59 -1.40
CA LEU A 418 10.94 -4.82 -1.66
C LEU A 418 10.77 -4.60 -3.17
N ALA A 419 9.60 -4.96 -3.72
CA ALA A 419 9.23 -4.74 -5.12
C ALA A 419 8.46 -3.41 -5.24
N VAL A 420 9.19 -2.34 -5.55
CA VAL A 420 8.65 -0.97 -5.57
C VAL A 420 7.57 -0.80 -6.63
N LEU A 421 7.80 -1.28 -7.85
CA LEU A 421 6.88 -1.17 -8.98
C LEU A 421 6.00 -2.41 -9.17
N GLY A 422 6.04 -3.37 -8.24
CA GLY A 422 5.39 -4.67 -8.40
C GLY A 422 3.87 -4.63 -8.55
N ASP A 423 3.23 -3.50 -8.21
CA ASP A 423 1.80 -3.26 -8.41
C ASP A 423 1.52 -2.07 -9.34
N VAL A 424 2.51 -1.63 -10.12
CA VAL A 424 2.40 -0.55 -11.11
C VAL A 424 2.51 -1.13 -12.51
N TYR A 425 1.51 -0.92 -13.36
CA TYR A 425 1.55 -1.37 -14.75
C TYR A 425 2.61 -0.61 -15.56
N LYS A 426 3.14 -1.24 -16.61
CA LYS A 426 4.18 -0.61 -17.46
C LYS A 426 3.73 0.73 -18.04
N THR A 427 2.49 0.86 -18.44
CA THR A 427 1.91 2.13 -18.90
C THR A 427 1.97 3.20 -17.81
N GLN A 428 1.64 2.86 -16.57
CA GLN A 428 1.75 3.76 -15.43
C GLN A 428 3.21 4.08 -15.05
N VAL A 429 4.17 3.18 -15.32
CA VAL A 429 5.61 3.49 -15.14
C VAL A 429 6.05 4.61 -16.07
N TYR A 430 5.53 4.65 -17.32
CA TYR A 430 5.77 5.80 -18.23
C TYR A 430 5.15 7.08 -17.68
N GLU A 431 3.91 7.02 -17.18
CA GLU A 431 3.25 8.18 -16.56
C GLU A 431 4.02 8.69 -15.33
N LEU A 432 4.51 7.79 -14.47
CA LEU A 432 5.38 8.14 -13.34
C LEU A 432 6.67 8.83 -13.79
N ALA A 433 7.30 8.34 -14.86
CA ALA A 433 8.51 8.97 -15.39
C ALA A 433 8.25 10.40 -15.90
N HIS A 434 7.14 10.61 -16.58
CA HIS A 434 6.72 11.96 -17.00
C HIS A 434 6.39 12.85 -15.80
N TYR A 435 5.71 12.31 -14.78
CA TYR A 435 5.42 13.05 -13.56
C TYR A 435 6.69 13.43 -12.78
N ILE A 436 7.67 12.53 -12.68
CA ILE A 436 8.99 12.80 -12.07
C ILE A 436 9.70 13.92 -12.80
N ASN A 437 9.60 13.95 -14.13
CA ASN A 437 10.22 14.96 -15.00
C ASN A 437 9.43 16.28 -15.14
N ARG A 438 8.28 16.45 -14.45
CA ARG A 438 7.37 17.59 -14.68
C ARG A 438 7.99 18.97 -14.47
N GLU A 439 9.00 19.11 -13.64
CA GLU A 439 9.67 20.39 -13.34
C GLU A 439 11.03 20.52 -14.05
N LYS A 440 11.75 19.40 -14.12
CA LYS A 440 13.07 19.32 -14.76
C LYS A 440 13.33 17.88 -15.21
N GLU A 441 14.21 17.70 -16.18
CA GLU A 441 14.65 16.38 -16.62
C GLU A 441 15.50 15.71 -15.52
N ILE A 442 14.92 14.71 -14.87
CA ILE A 442 15.59 13.83 -13.90
C ILE A 442 15.93 12.51 -14.58
N ILE A 443 14.92 11.84 -15.15
CA ILE A 443 15.08 10.63 -15.95
C ILE A 443 15.41 11.08 -17.38
N PRO A 444 16.54 10.66 -17.96
CA PRO A 444 16.91 11.03 -19.31
C PRO A 444 15.80 10.73 -20.32
N LEU A 445 15.50 11.65 -21.20
CA LEU A 445 14.43 11.49 -22.20
C LEU A 445 14.63 10.23 -23.06
N HIS A 446 15.89 9.90 -23.37
CA HIS A 446 16.22 8.68 -24.11
C HIS A 446 15.80 7.42 -23.38
N THR A 447 15.93 7.36 -22.04
CA THR A 447 15.42 6.24 -21.20
C THR A 447 13.90 6.06 -21.36
N ILE A 448 13.14 7.16 -21.48
CA ILE A 448 11.69 7.12 -21.61
C ILE A 448 11.27 6.72 -23.04
N THR A 449 11.99 7.18 -24.05
CA THR A 449 11.57 7.03 -25.45
C THR A 449 12.09 5.78 -26.15
N LYS A 450 13.19 5.17 -25.64
CA LYS A 450 13.73 3.96 -26.24
C LYS A 450 12.81 2.76 -26.05
N PRO A 451 12.73 1.83 -27.02
CA PRO A 451 11.96 0.61 -26.85
C PRO A 451 12.45 -0.23 -25.64
N PRO A 452 11.54 -0.80 -24.83
CA PRO A 452 11.92 -1.62 -23.70
C PRO A 452 12.64 -2.90 -24.17
N SER A 453 13.71 -3.26 -23.44
CA SER A 453 14.56 -4.43 -23.74
C SER A 453 15.30 -4.90 -22.50
N ALA A 454 15.42 -6.22 -22.31
CA ALA A 454 16.22 -6.82 -21.25
C ALA A 454 17.74 -6.84 -21.56
N GLU A 455 18.17 -6.57 -22.80
CA GLU A 455 19.58 -6.57 -23.26
C GLU A 455 20.37 -7.84 -22.87
N LEU A 456 19.77 -9.02 -22.96
CA LEU A 456 20.38 -10.31 -22.65
C LEU A 456 20.89 -11.05 -23.89
N ARG A 457 20.49 -10.60 -25.09
CA ARG A 457 20.91 -11.09 -26.41
C ARG A 457 20.93 -9.97 -27.45
N PRO A 458 21.62 -10.15 -28.59
CA PRO A 458 21.71 -9.10 -29.63
C PRO A 458 20.33 -8.66 -30.14
N GLY A 459 20.08 -7.34 -30.14
CA GLY A 459 18.87 -6.73 -30.71
C GLY A 459 17.55 -7.12 -30.06
N GLN A 460 17.57 -7.64 -28.85
CA GLN A 460 16.36 -8.06 -28.10
C GLN A 460 15.40 -6.88 -27.89
N LYS A 461 14.11 -7.19 -28.01
CA LYS A 461 12.99 -6.28 -27.63
C LYS A 461 11.95 -7.09 -26.88
N ASP A 462 11.26 -6.48 -25.92
CA ASP A 462 10.18 -7.11 -25.16
C ASP A 462 9.03 -7.55 -26.10
N SER A 463 8.78 -6.76 -27.15
CA SER A 463 7.80 -7.07 -28.20
C SER A 463 8.08 -8.37 -28.98
N ASP A 464 9.29 -8.94 -28.90
CA ASP A 464 9.58 -10.28 -29.47
C ASP A 464 8.77 -11.40 -28.78
N SER A 465 8.39 -11.18 -27.53
CA SER A 465 7.75 -12.20 -26.68
C SER A 465 6.37 -11.80 -26.16
N LEU A 466 6.15 -10.51 -25.90
CA LEU A 466 4.95 -9.94 -25.30
C LEU A 466 4.14 -9.14 -26.33
N PRO A 467 2.83 -9.01 -26.13
CA PRO A 467 2.05 -7.97 -26.83
C PRO A 467 2.57 -6.57 -26.46
N ASP A 468 2.18 -5.56 -27.25
CA ASP A 468 2.35 -4.15 -26.87
C ASP A 468 1.78 -3.91 -25.45
N TYR A 469 2.53 -3.17 -24.64
CA TYR A 469 2.17 -2.93 -23.24
C TYR A 469 0.81 -2.23 -23.07
N ASP A 470 0.40 -1.35 -23.99
CA ASP A 470 -0.92 -0.74 -23.94
C ASP A 470 -2.05 -1.77 -24.01
N HIS A 471 -1.91 -2.77 -24.87
CA HIS A 471 -2.86 -3.88 -24.95
C HIS A 471 -2.70 -4.89 -23.81
N LEU A 472 -1.46 -5.21 -23.45
CA LEU A 472 -1.17 -6.15 -22.36
C LEU A 472 -1.78 -5.66 -21.05
N ASP A 473 -1.52 -4.42 -20.66
CA ASP A 473 -1.98 -3.86 -19.38
C ASP A 473 -3.50 -3.76 -19.32
N GLN A 474 -4.16 -3.44 -20.43
CA GLN A 474 -5.62 -3.43 -20.51
C GLN A 474 -6.23 -4.82 -20.31
N ILE A 475 -5.62 -5.88 -20.87
CA ILE A 475 -6.06 -7.28 -20.65
C ILE A 475 -5.82 -7.67 -19.20
N LEU A 476 -4.63 -7.38 -18.67
CA LEU A 476 -4.25 -7.69 -17.28
C LEU A 476 -5.17 -7.00 -16.27
N PHE A 477 -5.46 -5.71 -16.45
CA PHE A 477 -6.38 -4.97 -15.61
C PHE A 477 -7.77 -5.61 -15.55
N ARG A 478 -8.32 -5.98 -16.71
CA ARG A 478 -9.63 -6.66 -16.79
C ARG A 478 -9.62 -8.00 -16.07
N HIS A 479 -8.53 -8.75 -16.22
CA HIS A 479 -8.41 -10.08 -15.61
C HIS A 479 -8.12 -10.01 -14.11
N ILE A 480 -7.23 -9.15 -13.67
CA ILE A 480 -6.74 -9.11 -12.28
C ILE A 480 -7.65 -8.27 -11.39
N GLU A 481 -7.93 -7.02 -11.75
CA GLU A 481 -8.74 -6.10 -10.96
C GLU A 481 -10.23 -6.35 -11.17
N LEU A 482 -10.69 -6.42 -12.42
CA LEU A 482 -12.10 -6.60 -12.75
C LEU A 482 -12.56 -8.06 -12.72
N ARG A 483 -11.63 -9.02 -12.55
CA ARG A 483 -11.90 -10.47 -12.43
C ARG A 483 -12.63 -11.07 -13.63
N LYS A 484 -12.44 -10.48 -14.83
CA LYS A 484 -13.06 -10.96 -16.06
C LYS A 484 -12.34 -12.19 -16.60
N GLY A 485 -13.14 -13.15 -17.09
CA GLY A 485 -12.63 -14.33 -17.76
C GLY A 485 -12.35 -14.09 -19.25
N THR A 486 -11.71 -15.09 -19.90
CA THR A 486 -11.33 -15.05 -21.30
C THR A 486 -12.47 -14.60 -22.23
N ALA A 487 -13.66 -15.22 -22.10
CA ALA A 487 -14.79 -14.93 -22.96
C ALA A 487 -15.34 -13.50 -22.78
N GLU A 488 -15.26 -12.94 -21.58
CA GLU A 488 -15.71 -11.58 -21.29
C GLU A 488 -14.78 -10.55 -21.91
N ILE A 489 -13.45 -10.75 -21.77
CA ILE A 489 -12.45 -9.85 -22.33
C ILE A 489 -12.51 -9.85 -23.87
N ILE A 490 -12.71 -11.01 -24.49
CA ILE A 490 -12.89 -11.12 -25.96
C ILE A 490 -14.15 -10.37 -26.41
N ARG A 491 -15.25 -10.46 -25.69
CA ARG A 491 -16.50 -9.72 -25.99
C ARG A 491 -16.34 -8.21 -25.94
N GLU A 492 -15.34 -7.70 -25.21
CA GLU A 492 -15.00 -6.27 -25.18
C GLU A 492 -14.11 -5.82 -26.37
N GLY A 493 -13.82 -6.72 -27.33
CA GLY A 493 -13.14 -6.40 -28.56
C GLY A 493 -11.63 -6.75 -28.59
N PHE A 494 -11.13 -7.43 -27.57
CA PHE A 494 -9.73 -7.88 -27.56
C PHE A 494 -9.54 -9.15 -28.41
N ASP A 495 -8.37 -9.25 -29.08
CA ASP A 495 -8.05 -10.42 -29.91
C ASP A 495 -8.01 -11.72 -29.10
N ALA A 496 -8.75 -12.73 -29.55
CA ALA A 496 -8.92 -13.98 -28.82
C ALA A 496 -7.60 -14.73 -28.58
N THR A 497 -6.69 -14.70 -29.56
CA THR A 497 -5.38 -15.38 -29.46
C THR A 497 -4.49 -14.71 -28.43
N THR A 498 -4.46 -13.38 -28.44
CA THR A 498 -3.69 -12.57 -27.49
C THR A 498 -4.23 -12.73 -26.07
N VAL A 499 -5.55 -12.66 -25.86
CA VAL A 499 -6.18 -12.85 -24.55
C VAL A 499 -5.85 -14.24 -24.01
N ALA A 500 -6.03 -15.31 -24.80
CA ALA A 500 -5.74 -16.68 -24.38
C ALA A 500 -4.24 -16.86 -24.01
N LYS A 501 -3.33 -16.28 -24.80
CA LYS A 501 -1.88 -16.29 -24.52
C LYS A 501 -1.57 -15.59 -23.20
N VAL A 502 -2.08 -14.37 -22.99
CA VAL A 502 -1.80 -13.57 -21.78
C VAL A 502 -2.34 -14.27 -20.52
N LEU A 503 -3.60 -14.70 -20.51
CA LEU A 503 -4.19 -15.35 -19.34
C LEU A 503 -3.49 -16.68 -19.01
N ARG A 504 -3.07 -17.43 -20.04
CA ARG A 504 -2.25 -18.61 -19.85
C ARG A 504 -0.91 -18.30 -19.20
N LEU A 505 -0.21 -17.24 -19.63
CA LEU A 505 1.05 -16.81 -19.00
C LEU A 505 0.83 -16.42 -17.54
N VAL A 506 -0.23 -15.66 -17.23
CA VAL A 506 -0.59 -15.31 -15.85
C VAL A 506 -0.78 -16.54 -14.99
N SER A 507 -1.53 -17.54 -15.47
CA SER A 507 -1.77 -18.79 -14.73
C SER A 507 -0.50 -19.63 -14.53
N LEU A 508 0.31 -19.81 -15.58
CA LEU A 508 1.52 -20.63 -15.52
C LEU A 508 2.61 -20.05 -14.61
N ASN A 509 2.68 -18.72 -14.47
CA ASN A 509 3.72 -18.05 -13.71
C ASN A 509 3.34 -17.74 -12.25
N GLU A 510 2.24 -18.31 -11.72
CA GLU A 510 1.88 -18.14 -10.32
C GLU A 510 3.00 -18.61 -9.37
N TYR A 511 3.75 -19.66 -9.72
CA TYR A 511 4.87 -20.15 -8.90
C TYR A 511 6.01 -19.13 -8.76
N LYS A 512 6.23 -18.26 -9.78
CA LYS A 512 7.22 -17.18 -9.69
C LYS A 512 6.76 -16.11 -8.70
N ARG A 513 5.48 -15.70 -8.77
CA ARG A 513 4.89 -14.70 -7.87
C ARG A 513 4.90 -15.11 -6.40
N LYS A 514 4.80 -16.42 -6.10
CA LYS A 514 4.93 -16.94 -4.73
C LYS A 514 6.33 -16.80 -4.11
N GLN A 515 7.32 -16.45 -4.93
CA GLN A 515 8.71 -16.26 -4.52
C GLN A 515 9.17 -14.80 -4.74
N ALA A 516 8.25 -13.90 -5.05
CA ALA A 516 8.54 -12.47 -5.21
C ALA A 516 8.71 -11.77 -3.86
N ALA A 517 9.45 -10.66 -3.87
CA ALA A 517 9.53 -9.75 -2.74
C ALA A 517 8.13 -9.13 -2.42
N PRO A 518 7.92 -8.63 -1.19
CA PRO A 518 6.72 -7.86 -0.86
C PRO A 518 6.52 -6.71 -1.86
N VAL A 519 5.28 -6.51 -2.29
CA VAL A 519 4.89 -5.54 -3.31
C VAL A 519 4.18 -4.37 -2.66
N LEU A 520 4.59 -3.13 -2.87
CA LEU A 520 3.84 -1.96 -2.43
C LEU A 520 2.52 -1.88 -3.19
N ARG A 521 1.42 -2.02 -2.48
CA ARG A 521 0.08 -2.05 -3.08
C ARG A 521 -0.41 -0.65 -3.42
N VAL A 522 -0.69 -0.40 -4.69
CA VAL A 522 -1.25 0.87 -5.20
C VAL A 522 -2.48 0.66 -6.08
N SER A 523 -2.84 -0.58 -6.41
CA SER A 523 -4.02 -0.95 -7.18
C SER A 523 -5.08 -1.64 -6.33
N SER A 524 -6.30 -1.77 -6.83
CA SER A 524 -7.40 -2.46 -6.15
C SER A 524 -7.12 -3.96 -5.96
N LYS A 525 -6.20 -4.56 -6.73
CA LYS A 525 -5.84 -5.99 -6.64
C LYS A 525 -4.36 -6.21 -6.93
N ALA A 526 -3.52 -6.17 -5.90
CA ALA A 526 -2.10 -6.47 -5.97
C ALA A 526 -1.82 -7.98 -5.93
N PHE A 527 -0.64 -8.38 -6.43
CA PHE A 527 -0.09 -9.71 -6.16
C PHE A 527 0.35 -9.82 -4.70
N GLY A 528 0.24 -11.00 -4.12
CA GLY A 528 0.55 -11.25 -2.71
C GLY A 528 -0.67 -11.72 -1.91
N VAL A 529 -0.83 -11.24 -0.69
CA VAL A 529 -1.83 -11.71 0.28
C VAL A 529 -3.27 -11.56 -0.25
N GLY A 530 -3.57 -10.48 -0.95
CA GLY A 530 -4.90 -10.18 -1.47
C GLY A 530 -5.33 -11.02 -2.70
N ARG A 531 -4.41 -11.77 -3.34
CA ARG A 531 -4.69 -12.61 -4.50
C ARG A 531 -4.23 -14.05 -4.26
N ARG A 532 -5.16 -14.90 -3.85
CA ARG A 532 -4.90 -16.30 -3.46
C ARG A 532 -5.20 -17.26 -4.62
N MET A 533 -4.24 -17.46 -5.53
CA MET A 533 -4.37 -18.39 -6.65
C MET A 533 -3.57 -19.69 -6.39
N PRO A 534 -4.14 -20.87 -6.70
CA PRO A 534 -3.43 -22.14 -6.55
C PRO A 534 -2.37 -22.32 -7.64
N ILE A 535 -1.19 -22.80 -7.24
CA ILE A 535 -0.14 -23.22 -8.17
C ILE A 535 -0.57 -24.54 -8.83
N GLY A 536 -0.25 -24.69 -10.12
CA GLY A 536 -0.51 -25.93 -10.88
C GLY A 536 -1.98 -26.12 -11.29
N SER A 537 -2.81 -25.11 -11.15
CA SER A 537 -4.18 -25.14 -11.67
C SER A 537 -4.18 -25.22 -13.19
N LYS A 538 -5.11 -26.00 -13.73
CA LYS A 538 -5.41 -26.05 -15.18
C LYS A 538 -6.60 -25.15 -15.54
N PHE A 539 -7.27 -24.59 -14.54
CA PHE A 539 -8.37 -23.66 -14.77
C PHE A 539 -7.82 -22.29 -15.17
N ILE A 540 -8.23 -21.83 -16.32
CA ILE A 540 -8.01 -20.47 -16.82
C ILE A 540 -9.41 -19.87 -17.00
N PRO A 541 -9.76 -18.84 -16.25
CA PRO A 541 -11.12 -18.25 -16.28
C PRO A 541 -11.53 -17.76 -17.67
#